data_46d74d529dd450e5c1a1cff40690b49a
#
_entry.id   46d74d529dd450e5c1a1cff40690b49a
#
_cell.length_a   1.000
_cell.length_b   1.000
_cell.length_c   1.000
_cell.angle_alpha   90.00
_cell.angle_beta   90.00
_cell.angle_gamma   90.00
#
_symmetry.space_group_name_H-M   'P 1'
#
loop_
_entity.id
_entity.type
_entity.pdbx_description
1 polymer ?
#
loop_
_entity_poly.entity_id
_entity_poly.type
_entity_poly.pdbx_seq_one_letter_code
_entity_poly.pdbx_strand_id
1 'polypeptide(L)'
;MLDERYKNAIYLVNIEGLSYEETSKILGETLQNTKNLIHRGKKQLRKILLKKGFNEMNKVLKIFVIIICTTIALSGIVYATTVIYNKYIKNNTNHNITMNPSYQSTLDENTINNLWVGTLDLAWKDLEEKIGLNKIELEGEMPQIANDLNESTFSKEMLNPNDYKINVERTVTNGYKIDATLNKELNFLESFDNFSDYKWTFGNSKEYIKYFGINNASPEKMNKNVEILFYNKLNNGSLLSNDMAIKLKTKEGDEIILYRTDDKKSFDEYYEDIKAKTKNYKGRTEFSKDDELRIPYVKVNGMINYNQLYDKKIKNSKGSYIYDVIQNVNFNLNERGCNLSSKATMVTEYMGIGEDTKYCYFQDTFIIFMKEANSDKPYFTLKVDNSDILEKIEEMQPNEKSGNIEIEDILKGV
;
A
#
# COMPACT_ATOMS: atom_id res chain seq x y z
N MET A 1 33.60 -25.37 -5.69
CA MET A 1 32.30 -24.86 -5.19
C MET A 1 31.80 -23.82 -6.20
N LEU A 2 30.52 -23.69 -6.42
CA LEU A 2 29.97 -22.64 -7.31
C LEU A 2 29.98 -21.31 -6.54
N ASP A 3 30.37 -20.22 -7.22
CA ASP A 3 30.37 -18.86 -6.64
C ASP A 3 28.96 -18.45 -6.23
N GLU A 4 28.82 -17.71 -5.12
CA GLU A 4 27.54 -17.29 -4.53
C GLU A 4 26.69 -16.46 -5.53
N ARG A 5 27.32 -15.58 -6.29
CA ARG A 5 26.60 -14.75 -7.29
C ARG A 5 25.97 -15.60 -8.38
N TYR A 6 26.67 -16.68 -8.82
CA TYR A 6 26.10 -17.60 -9.79
C TYR A 6 25.00 -18.48 -9.21
N LYS A 7 25.13 -18.90 -7.94
CA LYS A 7 24.06 -19.64 -7.24
C LYS A 7 22.79 -18.81 -7.18
N ASN A 8 22.88 -17.57 -6.67
CA ASN A 8 21.74 -16.70 -6.48
C ASN A 8 21.04 -16.37 -7.80
N ALA A 9 21.81 -16.08 -8.87
CA ALA A 9 21.24 -15.78 -10.17
C ALA A 9 20.52 -17.01 -10.79
N ILE A 10 21.13 -18.20 -10.71
CA ILE A 10 20.52 -19.44 -11.19
C ILE A 10 19.26 -19.77 -10.40
N TYR A 11 19.31 -19.60 -9.09
CA TYR A 11 18.22 -19.88 -8.18
C TYR A 11 16.99 -19.03 -8.49
N LEU A 12 17.15 -17.72 -8.52
CA LEU A 12 16.05 -16.78 -8.77
C LEU A 12 15.32 -17.04 -10.10
N VAL A 13 16.07 -17.36 -11.17
CA VAL A 13 15.46 -17.58 -12.49
C VAL A 13 14.93 -19.00 -12.68
N ASN A 14 15.64 -20.05 -12.21
CA ASN A 14 15.27 -21.41 -12.60
C ASN A 14 14.45 -22.15 -11.53
N ILE A 15 14.42 -21.65 -10.29
CA ILE A 15 13.68 -22.25 -9.19
C ILE A 15 12.53 -21.34 -8.78
N GLU A 16 12.77 -20.04 -8.57
CA GLU A 16 11.72 -19.07 -8.26
C GLU A 16 10.91 -18.61 -9.48
N GLY A 17 11.38 -18.92 -10.70
CA GLY A 17 10.68 -18.58 -11.93
C GLY A 17 10.66 -17.10 -12.29
N LEU A 18 11.52 -16.28 -11.66
CA LEU A 18 11.56 -14.84 -11.90
C LEU A 18 12.12 -14.53 -13.31
N SER A 19 11.62 -13.45 -13.90
CA SER A 19 12.18 -12.93 -15.14
C SER A 19 13.62 -12.42 -14.95
N TYR A 20 14.38 -12.30 -16.03
CA TYR A 20 15.73 -11.73 -15.95
C TYR A 20 15.73 -10.27 -15.47
N GLU A 21 14.67 -9.52 -15.77
CA GLU A 21 14.51 -8.14 -15.32
C GLU A 21 14.27 -8.06 -13.80
N GLU A 22 13.39 -8.88 -13.25
CA GLU A 22 13.14 -8.97 -11.80
C GLU A 22 14.40 -9.43 -11.08
N THR A 23 15.07 -10.47 -11.59
CA THR A 23 16.32 -10.98 -11.05
C THR A 23 17.42 -9.91 -11.05
N SER A 24 17.51 -9.09 -12.11
CA SER A 24 18.50 -8.02 -12.18
C SER A 24 18.30 -6.96 -11.10
N LYS A 25 17.05 -6.59 -10.83
CA LYS A 25 16.69 -5.65 -9.75
C LYS A 25 17.05 -6.20 -8.38
N ILE A 26 16.73 -7.48 -8.11
CA ILE A 26 17.03 -8.14 -6.83
C ILE A 26 18.54 -8.26 -6.59
N LEU A 27 19.31 -8.58 -7.63
CA LEU A 27 20.76 -8.72 -7.51
C LEU A 27 21.52 -7.39 -7.54
N GLY A 28 20.86 -6.27 -7.85
CA GLY A 28 21.50 -4.98 -8.05
C GLY A 28 22.41 -4.94 -9.27
N GLU A 29 22.10 -5.72 -10.30
CA GLU A 29 22.90 -5.91 -11.50
C GLU A 29 22.18 -5.41 -12.75
N THR A 30 22.91 -5.12 -13.82
CA THR A 30 22.26 -4.83 -15.11
C THR A 30 21.63 -6.11 -15.70
N LEU A 31 20.57 -5.97 -16.50
CA LEU A 31 19.92 -7.08 -17.20
C LEU A 31 20.92 -7.93 -17.99
N GLN A 32 21.87 -7.29 -18.68
CA GLN A 32 22.90 -7.98 -19.44
C GLN A 32 23.87 -8.75 -18.54
N ASN A 33 24.25 -8.19 -17.40
CA ASN A 33 25.14 -8.85 -16.45
C ASN A 33 24.44 -10.04 -15.77
N THR A 34 23.15 -9.92 -15.44
CA THR A 34 22.32 -11.01 -14.93
C THR A 34 22.25 -12.19 -15.90
N LYS A 35 22.00 -11.94 -17.20
CA LYS A 35 22.05 -12.98 -18.25
C LYS A 35 23.42 -13.67 -18.30
N ASN A 36 24.49 -12.90 -18.19
CA ASN A 36 25.86 -13.43 -18.18
C ASN A 36 26.15 -14.27 -16.94
N LEU A 37 25.70 -13.83 -15.75
CA LEU A 37 25.85 -14.59 -14.51
C LEU A 37 25.18 -15.96 -14.59
N ILE A 38 23.94 -16.00 -15.08
CA ILE A 38 23.18 -17.25 -15.25
C ILE A 38 23.87 -18.19 -16.24
N HIS A 39 24.27 -17.67 -17.41
CA HIS A 39 24.94 -18.49 -18.42
C HIS A 39 26.28 -19.07 -17.94
N ARG A 40 27.12 -18.23 -17.32
CA ARG A 40 28.42 -18.65 -16.78
C ARG A 40 28.23 -19.60 -15.60
N GLY A 41 27.26 -19.33 -14.72
CA GLY A 41 26.94 -20.19 -13.61
C GLY A 41 26.48 -21.59 -14.03
N LYS A 42 25.57 -21.68 -15.00
CA LYS A 42 25.14 -22.99 -15.60
C LYS A 42 26.32 -23.76 -16.17
N LYS A 43 27.24 -23.07 -16.85
CA LYS A 43 28.44 -23.68 -17.41
C LYS A 43 29.40 -24.20 -16.33
N GLN A 44 29.60 -23.44 -15.26
CA GLN A 44 30.44 -23.87 -14.11
C GLN A 44 29.78 -25.03 -13.36
N LEU A 45 28.50 -24.97 -13.09
CA LEU A 45 27.73 -26.02 -12.42
C LEU A 45 27.87 -27.34 -13.19
N ARG A 46 27.69 -27.30 -14.51
CA ARG A 46 27.89 -28.47 -15.40
C ARG A 46 29.29 -29.06 -15.26
N LYS A 47 30.34 -28.22 -15.24
CA LYS A 47 31.73 -28.68 -15.06
C LYS A 47 31.95 -29.33 -13.71
N ILE A 48 31.37 -28.77 -12.63
CA ILE A 48 31.48 -29.34 -11.28
C ILE A 48 30.77 -30.69 -11.19
N LEU A 49 29.60 -30.83 -11.79
CA LEU A 49 28.83 -32.07 -11.84
C LEU A 49 29.56 -33.15 -12.63
N LEU A 50 30.16 -32.82 -13.79
CA LEU A 50 30.96 -33.73 -14.56
C LEU A 50 32.22 -34.19 -13.81
N LYS A 51 32.93 -33.30 -13.11
CA LYS A 51 34.10 -33.64 -12.29
C LYS A 51 33.76 -34.55 -11.11
N LYS A 52 32.50 -34.51 -10.61
CA LYS A 52 32.01 -35.35 -9.52
C LYS A 52 31.41 -36.69 -9.98
N GLY A 53 31.66 -37.12 -11.23
CA GLY A 53 31.25 -38.42 -11.74
C GLY A 53 29.77 -38.56 -12.09
N PHE A 54 29.06 -37.45 -12.30
CA PHE A 54 27.61 -37.46 -12.58
C PHE A 54 27.23 -38.16 -13.88
N ASN A 55 28.20 -38.43 -14.76
CA ASN A 55 27.95 -39.15 -16.05
C ASN A 55 27.78 -40.66 -15.89
N GLU A 56 28.23 -41.25 -14.77
CA GLU A 56 28.22 -42.71 -14.58
C GLU A 56 27.22 -43.18 -13.53
N MET A 57 26.38 -42.29 -13.02
CA MET A 57 25.43 -42.64 -11.95
C MET A 57 24.17 -43.34 -12.47
N ASN A 58 23.79 -44.45 -11.84
CA ASN A 58 22.50 -45.12 -12.03
C ASN A 58 21.29 -44.14 -11.88
N LYS A 59 20.22 -44.37 -12.66
CA LYS A 59 19.01 -43.52 -12.62
C LYS A 59 18.50 -43.24 -11.20
N VAL A 60 18.54 -44.24 -10.33
CA VAL A 60 18.11 -44.14 -8.92
C VAL A 60 18.98 -43.18 -8.10
N LEU A 61 20.31 -43.24 -8.32
CA LEU A 61 21.25 -42.35 -7.61
C LEU A 61 21.18 -40.91 -8.15
N LYS A 62 20.83 -40.72 -9.45
CA LYS A 62 20.52 -39.39 -10.00
C LYS A 62 19.28 -38.77 -9.34
N ILE A 63 18.23 -39.54 -9.13
CA ILE A 63 17.02 -39.09 -8.43
C ILE A 63 17.34 -38.75 -6.95
N PHE A 64 18.15 -39.57 -6.26
CA PHE A 64 18.55 -39.33 -4.88
C PHE A 64 19.38 -38.05 -4.72
N VAL A 65 20.31 -37.79 -5.64
CA VAL A 65 21.12 -36.56 -5.64
C VAL A 65 20.27 -35.33 -6.01
N ILE A 66 19.28 -35.48 -6.90
CA ILE A 66 18.32 -34.40 -7.19
C ILE A 66 17.49 -34.08 -5.93
N ILE A 67 17.03 -35.09 -5.21
CA ILE A 67 16.28 -34.92 -3.94
C ILE A 67 17.16 -34.24 -2.86
N ILE A 68 18.43 -34.68 -2.70
CA ILE A 68 19.35 -34.06 -1.74
C ILE A 68 19.71 -32.62 -2.16
N CYS A 69 19.91 -32.36 -3.45
CA CYS A 69 20.16 -31.00 -3.93
C CYS A 69 18.93 -30.11 -3.78
N THR A 70 17.70 -30.62 -3.93
CA THR A 70 16.48 -29.89 -3.69
C THR A 70 16.24 -29.64 -2.18
N THR A 71 16.56 -30.57 -1.30
CA THR A 71 16.43 -30.35 0.15
C THR A 71 17.49 -29.37 0.69
N ILE A 72 18.71 -29.38 0.16
CA ILE A 72 19.76 -28.38 0.49
C ILE A 72 19.39 -27.02 -0.13
N ALA A 73 18.79 -26.99 -1.32
CA ALA A 73 18.24 -25.77 -1.92
C ALA A 73 17.09 -25.24 -1.08
N LEU A 74 16.14 -26.08 -0.63
CA LEU A 74 15.03 -25.69 0.23
C LEU A 74 15.49 -25.05 1.55
N SER A 75 16.53 -25.60 2.21
CA SER A 75 17.08 -24.99 3.42
C SER A 75 17.80 -23.65 3.17
N GLY A 76 18.47 -23.52 2.01
CA GLY A 76 19.02 -22.25 1.52
C GLY A 76 17.93 -21.25 1.14
N ILE A 77 16.78 -21.72 0.65
CA ILE A 77 15.58 -20.94 0.31
C ILE A 77 15.00 -20.31 1.57
N VAL A 78 14.74 -21.08 2.62
CA VAL A 78 14.20 -20.56 3.87
C VAL A 78 15.12 -19.47 4.45
N TYR A 79 16.44 -19.64 4.36
CA TYR A 79 17.38 -18.62 4.81
C TYR A 79 17.40 -17.40 3.90
N ALA A 80 17.41 -17.56 2.57
CA ALA A 80 17.41 -16.45 1.60
C ALA A 80 16.08 -15.70 1.62
N THR A 81 14.95 -16.39 1.70
CA THR A 81 13.63 -15.75 1.83
C THR A 81 13.50 -15.02 3.17
N THR A 82 14.04 -15.58 4.26
CA THR A 82 14.07 -14.90 5.58
C THR A 82 14.95 -13.65 5.53
N VAL A 83 16.09 -13.68 4.84
CA VAL A 83 16.98 -12.51 4.69
C VAL A 83 16.36 -11.46 3.75
N ILE A 84 15.74 -11.88 2.66
CA ILE A 84 15.02 -10.99 1.73
C ILE A 84 13.80 -10.41 2.44
N TYR A 85 13.02 -11.21 3.13
CA TYR A 85 11.89 -10.78 3.96
C TYR A 85 12.33 -9.76 5.01
N ASN A 86 13.38 -10.05 5.77
CA ASN A 86 13.88 -9.14 6.81
C ASN A 86 14.50 -7.85 6.24
N LYS A 87 15.15 -7.91 5.07
CA LYS A 87 15.85 -6.76 4.49
C LYS A 87 14.98 -5.88 3.61
N TYR A 88 14.04 -6.47 2.85
CA TYR A 88 13.25 -5.72 1.85
C TYR A 88 11.77 -5.61 2.20
N ILE A 89 11.19 -6.61 2.85
CA ILE A 89 9.76 -6.59 3.18
C ILE A 89 9.56 -6.01 4.58
N LYS A 90 10.32 -6.46 5.58
CA LYS A 90 10.22 -5.93 6.95
C LYS A 90 10.66 -4.47 7.06
N ASN A 91 11.63 -4.03 6.24
CA ASN A 91 12.05 -2.61 6.21
C ASN A 91 11.15 -1.71 5.36
N ASN A 92 10.24 -2.27 4.54
CA ASN A 92 9.30 -1.52 3.72
C ASN A 92 7.84 -1.63 4.21
N THR A 93 7.57 -2.41 5.26
CA THR A 93 6.26 -2.40 5.89
C THR A 93 6.17 -1.20 6.83
N ASN A 94 5.19 -0.34 6.62
CA ASN A 94 4.85 0.71 7.57
C ASN A 94 4.37 0.04 8.86
N HIS A 95 5.23 -0.05 9.87
CA HIS A 95 4.98 -0.77 11.13
C HIS A 95 3.87 -0.15 12.00
N ASN A 96 3.34 1.01 11.62
CA ASN A 96 2.38 1.79 12.40
C ASN A 96 0.99 1.87 11.73
N ILE A 97 0.61 0.80 11.02
CA ILE A 97 -0.73 0.64 10.46
C ILE A 97 -1.39 -0.58 11.08
N THR A 98 -2.57 -0.39 11.67
CA THR A 98 -3.45 -1.47 12.08
C THR A 98 -4.38 -1.84 10.92
N MET A 99 -4.34 -3.10 10.50
CA MET A 99 -5.33 -3.64 9.57
C MET A 99 -6.59 -4.03 10.35
N ASN A 100 -7.70 -3.41 9.96
CA ASN A 100 -9.00 -3.77 10.48
C ASN A 100 -9.56 -4.91 9.62
N PRO A 101 -9.92 -6.03 10.22
CA PRO A 101 -10.44 -7.19 9.49
C PRO A 101 -11.86 -6.94 8.97
N SER A 102 -12.58 -6.01 9.55
CA SER A 102 -13.95 -5.67 9.18
C SER A 102 -14.15 -4.16 9.10
N TYR A 103 -15.02 -3.77 8.18
CA TYR A 103 -15.47 -2.39 8.00
C TYR A 103 -16.26 -1.86 9.21
N GLN A 104 -16.87 -2.75 10.00
CA GLN A 104 -17.63 -2.44 11.20
C GLN A 104 -16.82 -2.51 12.51
N SER A 105 -15.59 -3.01 12.46
CA SER A 105 -14.76 -3.12 13.67
C SER A 105 -14.46 -1.77 14.29
N THR A 106 -14.41 -1.72 15.63
CA THR A 106 -13.89 -0.57 16.36
C THR A 106 -12.45 -0.31 15.98
N LEU A 107 -12.12 0.93 15.66
CA LEU A 107 -10.77 1.32 15.30
C LEU A 107 -9.86 1.39 16.52
N ASP A 108 -8.58 1.09 16.34
CA ASP A 108 -7.57 1.31 17.38
C ASP A 108 -7.42 2.82 17.63
N GLU A 109 -7.58 3.23 18.88
CA GLU A 109 -7.57 4.64 19.27
C GLU A 109 -6.18 5.20 19.65
N ASN A 110 -5.13 4.37 19.59
CA ASN A 110 -3.80 4.73 20.10
C ASN A 110 -2.96 5.55 19.12
N THR A 111 -3.54 6.49 18.40
CA THR A 111 -2.85 7.32 17.38
C THR A 111 -2.16 6.49 16.28
N ILE A 112 -2.75 5.35 15.95
CA ILE A 112 -2.26 4.43 14.93
C ILE A 112 -3.12 4.62 13.68
N ASN A 113 -2.47 4.60 12.51
CA ASN A 113 -3.19 4.60 11.24
C ASN A 113 -3.96 3.29 11.09
N ASN A 114 -5.23 3.37 10.70
CA ASN A 114 -6.12 2.22 10.56
C ASN A 114 -6.51 2.03 9.10
N LEU A 115 -6.43 0.81 8.59
CA LEU A 115 -6.70 0.47 7.20
C LEU A 115 -7.65 -0.73 7.10
N TRP A 116 -8.64 -0.66 6.22
CA TRP A 116 -9.45 -1.78 5.78
C TRP A 116 -9.50 -1.84 4.24
N VAL A 117 -9.42 -3.05 3.69
CA VAL A 117 -9.50 -3.30 2.25
C VAL A 117 -10.37 -4.53 2.00
N GLY A 118 -11.45 -4.38 1.25
CA GLY A 118 -12.46 -5.42 0.99
C GLY A 118 -11.98 -6.68 0.26
N THR A 119 -10.74 -6.70 -0.23
CA THR A 119 -10.20 -7.88 -0.94
C THR A 119 -10.02 -9.10 -0.04
N LEU A 120 -9.79 -8.93 1.27
CA LEU A 120 -9.74 -10.04 2.21
C LEU A 120 -11.12 -10.66 2.42
N ASP A 121 -12.16 -9.82 2.51
CA ASP A 121 -13.56 -10.27 2.61
C ASP A 121 -13.96 -11.14 1.41
N LEU A 122 -13.57 -10.71 0.20
CA LEU A 122 -13.81 -11.48 -1.02
C LEU A 122 -13.04 -12.80 -1.02
N ALA A 123 -11.79 -12.80 -0.53
CA ALA A 123 -10.98 -14.02 -0.45
C ALA A 123 -11.55 -15.02 0.57
N TRP A 124 -12.10 -14.51 1.67
CA TRP A 124 -12.78 -15.35 2.66
C TRP A 124 -14.02 -16.01 2.09
N LYS A 125 -14.83 -15.27 1.33
CA LYS A 125 -16.01 -15.83 0.63
C LYS A 125 -15.62 -16.88 -0.43
N ASP A 126 -14.50 -16.65 -1.15
CA ASP A 126 -13.98 -17.65 -2.08
C ASP A 126 -13.54 -18.95 -1.35
N LEU A 127 -12.99 -18.82 -0.15
CA LEU A 127 -12.69 -19.97 0.70
C LEU A 127 -13.96 -20.71 1.14
N GLU A 128 -15.01 -20.00 1.58
CA GLU A 128 -16.31 -20.56 1.94
C GLU A 128 -16.90 -21.36 0.76
N GLU A 129 -16.91 -20.78 -0.43
CA GLU A 129 -17.39 -21.44 -1.66
C GLU A 129 -16.58 -22.71 -1.96
N LYS A 130 -15.24 -22.67 -1.88
CA LYS A 130 -14.37 -23.83 -2.17
C LYS A 130 -14.49 -24.98 -1.19
N ILE A 131 -14.78 -24.68 0.06
CA ILE A 131 -15.00 -25.71 1.09
C ILE A 131 -16.44 -26.22 1.06
N GLY A 132 -17.38 -25.43 0.51
CA GLY A 132 -18.82 -25.73 0.50
C GLY A 132 -19.49 -25.40 1.84
N LEU A 133 -19.04 -24.37 2.52
CA LEU A 133 -19.58 -23.88 3.79
C LEU A 133 -20.14 -22.47 3.60
N ASN A 134 -21.21 -22.13 4.31
CA ASN A 134 -21.77 -20.78 4.32
C ASN A 134 -21.05 -19.84 5.31
N LYS A 135 -20.41 -20.40 6.33
CA LYS A 135 -19.58 -19.72 7.33
C LYS A 135 -18.45 -20.64 7.73
N ILE A 136 -17.27 -20.09 7.95
CA ILE A 136 -16.11 -20.84 8.40
C ILE A 136 -16.07 -20.83 9.93
N GLU A 137 -16.23 -22.01 10.53
CA GLU A 137 -16.00 -22.21 11.95
C GLU A 137 -14.64 -22.88 12.15
N LEU A 138 -13.86 -22.38 13.09
CA LEU A 138 -12.55 -22.90 13.43
C LEU A 138 -12.60 -23.74 14.71
N GLU A 139 -11.72 -24.73 14.83
CA GLU A 139 -11.57 -25.51 16.08
C GLU A 139 -10.92 -24.64 17.17
N GLY A 140 -11.35 -24.84 18.41
CA GLY A 140 -10.91 -24.05 19.56
C GLY A 140 -11.58 -22.69 19.64
N GLU A 141 -10.84 -21.69 20.15
CA GLU A 141 -11.31 -20.32 20.23
C GLU A 141 -11.33 -19.68 18.84
N MET A 142 -12.48 -19.11 18.48
CA MET A 142 -12.67 -18.42 17.21
C MET A 142 -12.01 -17.04 17.26
N PRO A 143 -11.00 -16.74 16.43
CA PRO A 143 -10.43 -15.42 16.36
C PRO A 143 -11.47 -14.39 15.94
N GLN A 144 -11.42 -13.17 16.51
CA GLN A 144 -12.38 -12.10 16.16
C GLN A 144 -12.38 -11.82 14.66
N ILE A 145 -11.22 -11.78 14.03
CA ILE A 145 -11.09 -11.61 12.57
C ILE A 145 -11.93 -12.63 11.76
N ALA A 146 -12.00 -13.88 12.19
CA ALA A 146 -12.80 -14.89 11.48
C ALA A 146 -14.32 -14.66 11.66
N ASN A 147 -14.73 -14.17 12.84
CA ASN A 147 -16.11 -13.74 13.06
C ASN A 147 -16.46 -12.55 12.16
N ASP A 148 -15.61 -11.54 12.14
CA ASP A 148 -15.79 -10.31 11.35
C ASP A 148 -15.90 -10.63 9.84
N LEU A 149 -15.01 -11.51 9.32
CA LEU A 149 -15.05 -11.94 7.93
C LEU A 149 -16.30 -12.77 7.58
N ASN A 150 -16.76 -13.62 8.50
CA ASN A 150 -18.04 -14.37 8.34
C ASN A 150 -19.27 -13.46 8.31
N GLU A 151 -19.20 -12.30 8.97
CA GLU A 151 -20.30 -11.34 9.04
C GLU A 151 -20.20 -10.24 7.97
N SER A 152 -19.11 -10.22 7.22
CA SER A 152 -18.89 -9.22 6.19
C SER A 152 -19.98 -9.24 5.12
N THR A 153 -20.47 -8.05 4.81
CA THR A 153 -21.45 -7.81 3.74
C THR A 153 -20.79 -7.30 2.45
N PHE A 154 -19.46 -7.22 2.41
CA PHE A 154 -18.74 -6.86 1.19
C PHE A 154 -18.82 -7.98 0.17
N SER A 155 -19.15 -7.66 -1.09
CA SER A 155 -19.42 -8.64 -2.14
C SER A 155 -18.70 -8.32 -3.45
N LYS A 156 -18.66 -9.29 -4.36
CA LYS A 156 -17.96 -9.18 -5.66
C LYS A 156 -18.53 -8.05 -6.55
N GLU A 157 -19.79 -7.66 -6.35
CA GLU A 157 -20.43 -6.57 -7.11
C GLU A 157 -19.94 -5.18 -6.68
N MET A 158 -19.27 -5.08 -5.52
CA MET A 158 -18.80 -3.80 -4.96
C MET A 158 -17.41 -3.40 -5.45
N LEU A 159 -16.73 -4.25 -6.20
CA LEU A 159 -15.39 -4.00 -6.74
C LEU A 159 -15.23 -4.68 -8.09
N ASN A 160 -14.74 -3.94 -9.09
CA ASN A 160 -14.49 -4.47 -10.42
C ASN A 160 -13.49 -5.64 -10.37
N PRO A 161 -13.82 -6.80 -10.99
CA PRO A 161 -12.95 -7.99 -10.96
C PRO A 161 -11.55 -7.77 -11.56
N ASN A 162 -11.35 -6.77 -12.39
CA ASN A 162 -10.04 -6.44 -12.97
C ASN A 162 -9.11 -5.70 -11.99
N ASP A 163 -9.67 -5.16 -10.92
CA ASP A 163 -8.95 -4.28 -9.98
C ASP A 163 -8.42 -5.02 -8.76
N TYR A 164 -8.68 -6.33 -8.66
CA TYR A 164 -8.16 -7.14 -7.56
C TYR A 164 -7.72 -8.53 -8.03
N LYS A 165 -6.88 -9.15 -7.24
CA LYS A 165 -6.48 -10.54 -7.41
C LYS A 165 -6.67 -11.29 -6.10
N ILE A 166 -7.43 -12.37 -6.16
CA ILE A 166 -7.62 -13.30 -5.05
C ILE A 166 -7.11 -14.66 -5.50
N ASN A 167 -6.35 -15.30 -4.64
CA ASN A 167 -5.91 -16.66 -4.83
C ASN A 167 -6.16 -17.46 -3.54
N VAL A 168 -7.02 -18.47 -3.61
CA VAL A 168 -7.28 -19.41 -2.52
C VAL A 168 -6.87 -20.79 -3.01
N GLU A 169 -5.70 -21.25 -2.58
CA GLU A 169 -5.10 -22.51 -3.02
C GLU A 169 -5.11 -23.55 -1.93
N ARG A 170 -5.45 -24.78 -2.30
CA ARG A 170 -5.37 -25.93 -1.41
C ARG A 170 -3.97 -26.54 -1.49
N THR A 171 -3.29 -26.65 -0.35
CA THR A 171 -1.98 -27.29 -0.25
C THR A 171 -2.09 -28.81 -0.33
N VAL A 172 -0.98 -29.49 -0.56
CA VAL A 172 -0.93 -30.98 -0.56
C VAL A 172 -1.28 -31.59 0.79
N THR A 173 -1.22 -30.83 1.87
CA THR A 173 -1.54 -31.25 3.25
C THR A 173 -2.93 -30.86 3.70
N ASN A 174 -3.84 -30.52 2.79
CA ASN A 174 -5.21 -30.02 3.05
C ASN A 174 -5.29 -28.63 3.70
N GLY A 175 -4.21 -27.87 3.77
CA GLY A 175 -4.24 -26.47 4.17
C GLY A 175 -4.76 -25.58 3.04
N TYR A 176 -5.29 -24.41 3.38
CA TYR A 176 -5.63 -23.36 2.41
C TYR A 176 -4.70 -22.17 2.60
N LYS A 177 -4.06 -21.76 1.50
CA LYS A 177 -3.33 -20.51 1.40
C LYS A 177 -4.23 -19.47 0.76
N ILE A 178 -4.34 -18.30 1.36
CA ILE A 178 -5.19 -17.20 0.94
C ILE A 178 -4.31 -15.99 0.66
N ASP A 179 -4.31 -15.52 -0.58
CA ASP A 179 -3.64 -14.30 -1.00
C ASP A 179 -4.69 -13.33 -1.57
N ALA A 180 -4.69 -12.10 -1.08
CA ALA A 180 -5.57 -11.04 -1.56
C ALA A 180 -4.77 -9.78 -1.90
N THR A 181 -5.02 -9.19 -3.06
CA THR A 181 -4.31 -8.00 -3.54
C THR A 181 -5.29 -7.05 -4.21
N LEU A 182 -5.25 -5.77 -3.86
CA LEU A 182 -5.91 -4.68 -4.57
C LEU A 182 -4.90 -4.06 -5.55
N ASN A 183 -5.28 -3.94 -6.83
CA ASN A 183 -4.44 -3.42 -7.92
C ASN A 183 -5.09 -2.23 -8.62
N LYS A 184 -5.74 -1.36 -7.90
CA LYS A 184 -6.47 -0.23 -8.47
C LYS A 184 -5.58 0.99 -8.66
N GLU A 185 -5.62 1.54 -9.86
CA GLU A 185 -5.00 2.81 -10.23
C GLU A 185 -6.08 3.84 -10.50
N LEU A 186 -6.00 5.00 -9.86
CA LEU A 186 -6.94 6.10 -10.06
C LEU A 186 -6.18 7.37 -10.43
N ASN A 187 -6.65 8.07 -11.45
CA ASN A 187 -6.09 9.32 -11.92
C ASN A 187 -7.10 10.45 -11.76
N PHE A 188 -6.69 11.58 -11.21
CA PHE A 188 -7.54 12.77 -11.20
C PHE A 188 -7.83 13.29 -12.62
N LEU A 189 -8.96 13.96 -12.83
CA LEU A 189 -9.30 14.57 -14.11
C LEU A 189 -8.19 15.52 -14.58
N GLU A 190 -7.67 16.33 -13.66
CA GLU A 190 -6.52 17.20 -13.84
C GLU A 190 -5.58 17.03 -12.64
N SER A 191 -4.28 17.14 -12.83
CA SER A 191 -3.32 17.08 -11.73
C SER A 191 -3.44 18.30 -10.83
N PHE A 192 -3.35 18.09 -9.53
CA PHE A 192 -3.28 19.16 -8.53
C PHE A 192 -1.89 19.80 -8.47
N ASP A 193 -1.78 20.94 -7.80
CA ASP A 193 -0.51 21.60 -7.53
C ASP A 193 0.28 20.83 -6.47
N ASN A 194 1.59 20.81 -6.63
CA ASN A 194 2.52 20.23 -5.66
C ASN A 194 3.03 21.32 -4.73
N PHE A 195 2.93 21.08 -3.42
CA PHE A 195 3.35 22.01 -2.36
C PHE A 195 4.58 21.53 -1.59
N SER A 196 5.44 20.71 -2.20
CA SER A 196 6.63 20.12 -1.53
C SER A 196 7.64 21.17 -1.03
N ASP A 197 7.58 22.40 -1.52
CA ASP A 197 8.46 23.50 -1.05
C ASP A 197 7.96 24.18 0.23
N TYR A 198 6.73 23.86 0.66
CA TYR A 198 6.14 24.44 1.88
C TYR A 198 6.46 23.58 3.09
N LYS A 199 6.88 24.20 4.17
CA LYS A 199 7.20 23.54 5.45
C LYS A 199 5.96 23.42 6.33
N TRP A 200 5.03 22.54 5.95
CA TRP A 200 3.85 22.24 6.76
C TRP A 200 4.03 20.92 7.51
N THR A 201 3.49 20.87 8.71
CA THR A 201 3.47 19.65 9.55
C THR A 201 2.10 18.98 9.47
N PHE A 202 1.98 17.77 10.03
CA PHE A 202 0.74 17.05 10.20
C PHE A 202 0.47 16.82 11.69
N GLY A 203 -0.67 17.29 12.18
CA GLY A 203 -1.01 17.22 13.60
C GLY A 203 0.09 17.80 14.49
N ASN A 204 0.51 17.01 15.46
CA ASN A 204 1.58 17.36 16.40
C ASN A 204 2.98 16.91 15.93
N SER A 205 3.13 16.41 14.70
CA SER A 205 4.41 15.99 14.15
C SER A 205 5.37 17.17 14.04
N LYS A 206 6.66 16.91 14.29
CA LYS A 206 7.75 17.90 14.05
C LYS A 206 8.33 17.80 12.65
N GLU A 207 7.93 16.78 11.87
CA GLU A 207 8.44 16.53 10.54
C GLU A 207 7.63 17.33 9.51
N TYR A 208 8.33 17.88 8.53
CA TYR A 208 7.68 18.52 7.40
C TYR A 208 7.18 17.48 6.41
N ILE A 209 5.90 17.59 6.04
CA ILE A 209 5.19 16.67 5.18
C ILE A 209 5.00 17.30 3.80
N LYS A 210 5.09 16.49 2.75
CA LYS A 210 4.72 16.91 1.40
C LYS A 210 3.21 16.98 1.27
N TYR A 211 2.72 18.05 0.65
CA TYR A 211 1.32 18.29 0.37
C TYR A 211 1.10 18.56 -1.12
N PHE A 212 -0.09 18.32 -1.57
CA PHE A 212 -0.61 18.75 -2.86
C PHE A 212 -2.03 19.32 -2.67
N GLY A 213 -2.56 20.00 -3.70
CA GLY A 213 -3.90 20.52 -3.62
C GLY A 213 -4.17 21.67 -4.58
N ILE A 214 -4.94 22.65 -4.13
CA ILE A 214 -5.34 23.84 -4.86
C ILE A 214 -5.12 25.05 -3.96
N ASN A 215 -4.49 26.08 -4.49
CA ASN A 215 -4.51 27.41 -3.92
C ASN A 215 -5.29 28.36 -4.83
N ASN A 216 -5.55 29.57 -4.37
CA ASN A 216 -6.32 30.56 -5.12
C ASN A 216 -5.70 31.02 -6.46
N ALA A 217 -4.47 30.62 -6.77
CA ALA A 217 -3.80 30.83 -8.05
C ALA A 217 -3.96 29.63 -9.01
N SER A 218 -4.53 28.51 -8.56
CA SER A 218 -4.66 27.28 -9.36
C SER A 218 -5.63 27.44 -10.53
N PRO A 219 -5.42 26.77 -11.66
CA PRO A 219 -6.34 26.80 -12.80
C PRO A 219 -7.74 26.37 -12.41
N GLU A 220 -8.78 27.09 -12.90
CA GLU A 220 -10.19 26.78 -12.62
C GLU A 220 -10.59 25.34 -12.95
N LYS A 221 -9.97 24.73 -13.98
CA LYS A 221 -10.23 23.35 -14.34
C LYS A 221 -9.95 22.35 -13.22
N MET A 222 -8.98 22.64 -12.33
CA MET A 222 -8.68 21.78 -11.17
C MET A 222 -9.81 21.81 -10.15
N ASN A 223 -10.54 22.92 -10.06
CA ASN A 223 -11.66 23.06 -9.13
C ASN A 223 -12.81 22.09 -9.48
N LYS A 224 -12.89 21.61 -10.74
CA LYS A 224 -13.87 20.61 -11.19
C LYS A 224 -13.58 19.21 -10.66
N ASN A 225 -12.35 18.94 -10.21
CA ASN A 225 -11.97 17.67 -9.60
C ASN A 225 -12.59 17.49 -8.22
N VAL A 226 -13.04 18.58 -7.58
CA VAL A 226 -13.43 18.59 -6.17
C VAL A 226 -14.90 18.96 -6.04
N GLU A 227 -15.60 18.22 -5.20
CA GLU A 227 -16.96 18.50 -4.76
C GLU A 227 -16.99 18.54 -3.23
N ILE A 228 -17.52 19.60 -2.64
CA ILE A 228 -17.69 19.72 -1.21
C ILE A 228 -18.97 18.97 -0.83
N LEU A 229 -18.85 17.92 -0.03
CA LEU A 229 -19.98 17.16 0.47
C LEU A 229 -20.66 17.92 1.63
N PHE A 230 -19.84 18.43 2.53
CA PHE A 230 -20.26 19.39 3.59
C PHE A 230 -19.04 20.10 4.17
N TYR A 231 -19.27 21.23 4.82
CA TYR A 231 -18.25 22.07 5.44
C TYR A 231 -18.86 22.80 6.65
N ASN A 232 -18.54 22.38 7.86
CA ASN A 232 -19.01 22.95 9.10
C ASN A 232 -17.94 23.87 9.70
N LYS A 233 -18.14 25.20 9.63
CA LYS A 233 -17.21 26.19 10.20
C LYS A 233 -17.14 26.04 11.72
N LEU A 234 -15.97 26.26 12.28
CA LEU A 234 -15.80 26.31 13.74
C LEU A 234 -16.61 27.47 14.35
N ASN A 235 -17.20 27.24 15.52
CA ASN A 235 -18.06 28.20 16.22
C ASN A 235 -17.33 29.46 16.72
N ASN A 236 -16.01 29.55 16.56
CA ASN A 236 -15.17 30.65 17.05
C ASN A 236 -14.94 31.77 16.01
N GLY A 237 -15.68 31.78 14.90
CA GLY A 237 -15.51 32.74 13.81
C GLY A 237 -14.33 32.41 12.85
N SER A 238 -13.66 31.28 13.05
CA SER A 238 -12.64 30.78 12.13
C SER A 238 -13.25 30.38 10.78
N LEU A 239 -12.53 30.62 9.69
CA LEU A 239 -12.86 30.08 8.37
C LEU A 239 -12.46 28.60 8.22
N LEU A 240 -11.67 28.08 9.17
CA LEU A 240 -11.25 26.67 9.17
C LEU A 240 -12.38 25.76 9.62
N SER A 241 -12.31 24.50 9.24
CA SER A 241 -13.19 23.43 9.67
C SER A 241 -12.40 22.22 10.13
N ASN A 242 -12.86 21.57 11.19
CA ASN A 242 -12.43 20.23 11.61
C ASN A 242 -13.53 19.18 11.42
N ASP A 243 -14.66 19.57 10.80
CA ASP A 243 -15.76 18.68 10.43
C ASP A 243 -16.20 18.99 8.99
N MET A 244 -15.56 18.35 8.03
CA MET A 244 -15.79 18.57 6.61
C MET A 244 -15.50 17.32 5.80
N ALA A 245 -16.20 17.16 4.67
CA ALA A 245 -15.89 16.13 3.69
C ALA A 245 -15.91 16.71 2.28
N ILE A 246 -14.97 16.24 1.48
CA ILE A 246 -14.87 16.51 0.05
C ILE A 246 -14.83 15.20 -0.74
N LYS A 247 -15.24 15.26 -1.99
CA LYS A 247 -15.10 14.19 -2.96
C LYS A 247 -14.16 14.61 -4.07
N LEU A 248 -13.16 13.79 -4.35
CA LEU A 248 -12.25 13.94 -5.47
C LEU A 248 -12.70 13.00 -6.59
N LYS A 249 -12.82 13.55 -7.80
CA LYS A 249 -13.30 12.84 -9.01
C LYS A 249 -12.11 12.27 -9.77
N THR A 250 -12.25 11.04 -10.25
CA THR A 250 -11.22 10.35 -11.03
C THR A 250 -11.66 10.13 -12.48
N LYS A 251 -10.70 9.87 -13.37
CA LYS A 251 -10.95 9.54 -14.78
C LYS A 251 -11.62 8.18 -14.93
N GLU A 252 -11.34 7.28 -14.02
CA GLU A 252 -11.88 5.92 -13.98
C GLU A 252 -13.33 5.89 -13.49
N GLY A 253 -13.81 7.00 -12.91
CA GLY A 253 -15.16 7.16 -12.39
C GLY A 253 -15.31 6.81 -10.91
N ASP A 254 -14.28 6.29 -10.27
CA ASP A 254 -14.25 6.05 -8.84
C ASP A 254 -14.27 7.37 -8.05
N GLU A 255 -14.80 7.32 -6.85
CA GLU A 255 -14.85 8.45 -5.94
C GLU A 255 -13.84 8.26 -4.80
N ILE A 256 -13.01 9.28 -4.56
CA ILE A 256 -12.15 9.36 -3.38
C ILE A 256 -12.77 10.40 -2.45
N ILE A 257 -13.23 9.96 -1.28
CA ILE A 257 -13.84 10.85 -0.29
C ILE A 257 -12.84 11.06 0.84
N LEU A 258 -12.56 12.32 1.15
CA LEU A 258 -11.73 12.71 2.28
C LEU A 258 -12.64 13.32 3.35
N TYR A 259 -12.59 12.77 4.56
CA TYR A 259 -13.40 13.22 5.68
C TYR A 259 -12.51 13.59 6.87
N ARG A 260 -12.57 14.85 7.29
CA ARG A 260 -11.94 15.34 8.51
C ARG A 260 -12.98 15.44 9.61
N THR A 261 -12.69 14.84 10.77
CA THR A 261 -13.54 14.88 11.97
C THR A 261 -12.72 14.57 13.21
N ASP A 262 -13.13 15.13 14.33
CA ASP A 262 -12.58 14.81 15.66
C ASP A 262 -13.36 13.67 16.34
N ASP A 263 -14.43 13.17 15.72
CA ASP A 263 -15.23 12.06 16.23
C ASP A 263 -14.44 10.73 16.17
N LYS A 264 -14.82 9.81 17.07
CA LYS A 264 -14.27 8.44 17.12
C LYS A 264 -15.38 7.44 16.78
N LYS A 265 -15.24 6.75 15.66
CA LYS A 265 -16.24 5.85 15.09
C LYS A 265 -15.57 4.69 14.37
N SER A 266 -16.32 3.63 14.04
CA SER A 266 -15.91 2.62 13.06
C SER A 266 -15.93 3.23 11.64
N PHE A 267 -15.37 2.53 10.65
CA PHE A 267 -15.41 3.01 9.26
C PHE A 267 -16.84 3.09 8.71
N ASP A 268 -17.70 2.12 9.06
CA ASP A 268 -19.11 2.12 8.69
C ASP A 268 -19.84 3.35 9.26
N GLU A 269 -19.64 3.62 10.54
CA GLU A 269 -20.26 4.79 11.21
C GLU A 269 -19.76 6.11 10.64
N TYR A 270 -18.47 6.24 10.29
CA TYR A 270 -17.95 7.43 9.61
C TYR A 270 -18.61 7.63 8.24
N TYR A 271 -18.79 6.55 7.49
CA TYR A 271 -19.37 6.64 6.16
C TYR A 271 -20.87 6.98 6.20
N GLU A 272 -21.62 6.40 7.14
CA GLU A 272 -23.03 6.79 7.38
C GLU A 272 -23.15 8.24 7.85
N ASP A 273 -22.21 8.72 8.68
CA ASP A 273 -22.16 10.12 9.11
C ASP A 273 -21.93 11.07 7.91
N ILE A 274 -21.01 10.74 7.01
CA ILE A 274 -20.81 11.49 5.78
C ILE A 274 -22.12 11.59 4.98
N LYS A 275 -22.82 10.47 4.77
CA LYS A 275 -24.09 10.44 4.03
C LYS A 275 -25.16 11.32 4.69
N ALA A 276 -25.28 11.20 6.00
CA ALA A 276 -26.27 11.99 6.76
C ALA A 276 -25.96 13.49 6.73
N LYS A 277 -24.69 13.88 6.93
CA LYS A 277 -24.25 15.27 6.89
C LYS A 277 -24.39 15.86 5.49
N THR A 278 -23.98 15.12 4.46
CA THR A 278 -24.13 15.54 3.05
C THR A 278 -25.57 15.80 2.68
N LYS A 279 -26.50 14.91 3.06
CA LYS A 279 -27.93 15.08 2.80
C LYS A 279 -28.52 16.35 3.45
N ASN A 280 -28.03 16.73 4.61
CA ASN A 280 -28.51 17.86 5.38
C ASN A 280 -27.78 19.17 5.07
N TYR A 281 -26.67 19.12 4.37
CA TYR A 281 -25.86 20.29 4.04
C TYR A 281 -26.60 21.23 3.09
N LYS A 282 -26.58 22.53 3.41
CA LYS A 282 -27.25 23.60 2.63
C LYS A 282 -26.27 24.64 2.09
N GLY A 283 -24.98 24.45 2.36
CA GLY A 283 -23.93 25.33 1.83
C GLY A 283 -23.58 25.03 0.37
N ARG A 284 -22.61 25.78 -0.14
CA ARG A 284 -22.08 25.59 -1.49
C ARG A 284 -21.31 24.26 -1.59
N THR A 285 -21.64 23.46 -2.62
CA THR A 285 -21.00 22.17 -2.91
C THR A 285 -19.94 22.26 -4.01
N GLU A 286 -19.98 23.31 -4.83
CA GLU A 286 -18.97 23.56 -5.84
C GLU A 286 -17.70 24.14 -5.20
N PHE A 287 -16.55 23.62 -5.58
CA PHE A 287 -15.26 24.18 -5.17
C PHE A 287 -14.98 25.45 -5.97
N SER A 288 -14.81 26.59 -5.28
CA SER A 288 -14.60 27.90 -5.87
C SER A 288 -13.12 28.15 -6.15
N LYS A 289 -12.83 29.11 -7.02
CA LYS A 289 -11.47 29.58 -7.30
C LYS A 289 -10.76 30.18 -6.06
N ASP A 290 -11.55 30.66 -5.10
CA ASP A 290 -11.02 31.27 -3.86
C ASP A 290 -10.85 30.24 -2.73
N ASP A 291 -11.30 28.99 -2.93
CA ASP A 291 -11.12 27.91 -1.96
C ASP A 291 -9.70 27.33 -2.04
N GLU A 292 -9.22 26.86 -0.91
CA GLU A 292 -7.91 26.19 -0.82
C GLU A 292 -8.07 24.72 -0.41
N LEU A 293 -7.25 23.87 -1.01
CA LEU A 293 -7.17 22.43 -0.71
C LEU A 293 -5.75 22.05 -0.38
N ARG A 294 -5.53 21.35 0.74
CA ARG A 294 -4.24 20.76 1.14
C ARG A 294 -4.42 19.32 1.57
N ILE A 295 -3.83 18.40 0.83
CA ILE A 295 -3.86 16.97 1.09
C ILE A 295 -2.42 16.49 1.24
N PRO A 296 -2.06 15.75 2.31
CA PRO A 296 -0.72 15.18 2.41
C PRO A 296 -0.53 14.05 1.39
N TYR A 297 0.70 13.87 0.93
CA TYR A 297 1.09 12.66 0.20
C TYR A 297 1.03 11.48 1.13
N VAL A 298 0.22 10.47 0.78
CA VAL A 298 0.03 9.26 1.59
C VAL A 298 0.63 8.08 0.87
N LYS A 299 1.44 7.28 1.57
CA LYS A 299 2.05 6.09 1.01
C LYS A 299 1.94 4.91 1.97
N VAL A 300 1.17 3.92 1.57
CA VAL A 300 1.03 2.64 2.28
C VAL A 300 1.52 1.53 1.38
N ASN A 301 2.60 0.87 1.77
CA ASN A 301 3.11 -0.31 1.10
C ASN A 301 3.30 -1.39 2.14
N GLY A 302 2.66 -2.52 1.99
CA GLY A 302 2.83 -3.58 2.95
C GLY A 302 2.20 -4.90 2.54
N MET A 303 2.75 -5.94 3.13
CA MET A 303 2.20 -7.28 3.16
C MET A 303 1.79 -7.57 4.59
N ILE A 304 0.54 -7.89 4.79
CA ILE A 304 -0.02 -8.18 6.10
C ILE A 304 -0.29 -9.67 6.18
N ASN A 305 0.24 -10.31 7.23
CA ASN A 305 -0.02 -11.69 7.59
C ASN A 305 -1.00 -11.76 8.74
N TYR A 306 -2.10 -12.46 8.56
CA TYR A 306 -3.11 -12.66 9.59
C TYR A 306 -2.78 -13.90 10.44
N ASN A 307 -1.74 -13.79 11.26
CA ASN A 307 -1.21 -14.88 12.08
C ASN A 307 -2.24 -15.51 13.03
N GLN A 308 -3.31 -14.78 13.39
CA GLN A 308 -4.39 -15.29 14.23
C GLN A 308 -5.17 -16.43 13.54
N LEU A 309 -5.11 -16.50 12.22
CA LEU A 309 -5.75 -17.54 11.40
C LEU A 309 -4.83 -18.71 11.06
N TYR A 310 -3.52 -18.55 11.27
CA TYR A 310 -2.54 -19.57 10.90
C TYR A 310 -2.75 -20.87 11.65
N ASP A 311 -2.65 -21.99 10.91
CA ASP A 311 -2.80 -23.39 11.38
C ASP A 311 -4.12 -23.69 12.10
N LYS A 312 -5.16 -22.85 11.90
CA LYS A 312 -6.49 -23.07 12.46
C LYS A 312 -7.24 -24.10 11.63
N LYS A 313 -7.68 -25.19 12.28
CA LYS A 313 -8.48 -26.24 11.65
C LYS A 313 -9.91 -25.76 11.43
N ILE A 314 -10.45 -26.09 10.26
CA ILE A 314 -11.82 -25.73 9.85
C ILE A 314 -12.76 -26.88 10.22
N LYS A 315 -13.77 -26.59 11.03
CA LYS A 315 -14.81 -27.57 11.37
C LYS A 315 -15.59 -28.01 10.11
N ASN A 316 -16.05 -29.24 10.11
CA ASN A 316 -16.87 -29.80 9.04
C ASN A 316 -16.22 -29.82 7.64
N SER A 317 -14.88 -29.70 7.54
CA SER A 317 -14.13 -29.55 6.29
C SER A 317 -13.24 -30.76 5.92
N LYS A 318 -13.51 -31.97 6.47
CA LYS A 318 -12.71 -33.19 6.23
C LYS A 318 -11.20 -32.99 6.56
N GLY A 319 -10.90 -32.27 7.64
CA GLY A 319 -9.53 -32.05 8.13
C GLY A 319 -8.77 -30.93 7.41
N SER A 320 -9.48 -30.02 6.76
CA SER A 320 -8.88 -28.82 6.21
C SER A 320 -8.49 -27.81 7.31
N TYR A 321 -7.49 -27.00 7.03
CA TYR A 321 -7.03 -25.94 7.94
C TYR A 321 -6.58 -24.71 7.14
N ILE A 322 -6.47 -23.57 7.80
CA ILE A 322 -5.92 -22.35 7.20
C ILE A 322 -4.40 -22.41 7.34
N TYR A 323 -3.70 -22.51 6.22
CA TYR A 323 -2.24 -22.56 6.20
C TYR A 323 -1.60 -21.18 6.32
N ASP A 324 -2.12 -20.21 5.56
CA ASP A 324 -1.61 -18.84 5.54
C ASP A 324 -2.67 -17.89 4.99
N VAL A 325 -2.68 -16.65 5.48
CA VAL A 325 -3.56 -15.58 4.98
C VAL A 325 -2.75 -14.30 4.83
N ILE A 326 -2.57 -13.87 3.58
CA ILE A 326 -1.76 -12.71 3.23
C ILE A 326 -2.61 -11.69 2.47
N GLN A 327 -2.52 -10.43 2.86
CA GLN A 327 -3.08 -9.33 2.10
C GLN A 327 -1.98 -8.35 1.71
N ASN A 328 -1.89 -8.06 0.41
CA ASN A 328 -0.96 -7.07 -0.13
C ASN A 328 -1.69 -5.76 -0.40
N VAL A 329 -1.17 -4.68 0.13
CA VAL A 329 -1.70 -3.34 -0.07
C VAL A 329 -0.59 -2.42 -0.56
N ASN A 330 -0.81 -1.83 -1.72
CA ASN A 330 0.01 -0.76 -2.27
C ASN A 330 -0.91 0.42 -2.58
N PHE A 331 -0.81 1.47 -1.77
CA PHE A 331 -1.60 2.67 -1.92
C PHE A 331 -0.68 3.88 -1.88
N ASN A 332 -0.81 4.77 -2.87
CA ASN A 332 -0.05 5.99 -2.96
C ASN A 332 -0.95 7.11 -3.49
N LEU A 333 -1.31 8.06 -2.64
CA LEU A 333 -2.08 9.24 -2.98
C LEU A 333 -1.15 10.44 -3.18
N ASN A 334 -1.19 11.02 -4.37
CA ASN A 334 -0.37 12.17 -4.77
C ASN A 334 -1.17 13.14 -5.67
N GLU A 335 -0.52 14.18 -6.21
CA GLU A 335 -1.13 15.22 -7.03
C GLU A 335 -1.82 14.73 -8.31
N ARG A 336 -1.54 13.51 -8.75
CA ARG A 336 -2.09 12.92 -9.99
C ARG A 336 -3.22 11.93 -9.74
N GLY A 337 -3.34 11.46 -8.52
CA GLY A 337 -4.28 10.42 -8.12
C GLY A 337 -3.63 9.38 -7.21
N CYS A 338 -4.06 8.13 -7.34
CA CYS A 338 -3.45 7.02 -6.61
C CYS A 338 -2.51 6.28 -7.54
N ASN A 339 -1.23 6.71 -7.64
CA ASN A 339 -0.19 6.02 -8.42
C ASN A 339 1.24 6.54 -8.29
N LEU A 340 2.18 5.87 -8.99
CA LEU A 340 3.62 6.09 -8.94
C LEU A 340 4.12 7.12 -9.97
N SER A 341 4.91 8.08 -9.49
CA SER A 341 5.90 8.97 -10.13
C SER A 341 5.51 10.46 -10.32
N SER A 342 6.42 11.33 -9.88
CA SER A 342 6.21 12.77 -9.78
C SER A 342 7.08 13.61 -10.72
N LYS A 343 6.56 14.81 -11.12
CA LYS A 343 7.32 16.03 -11.43
C LYS A 343 6.48 17.26 -11.08
N ALA A 344 7.10 18.25 -10.44
CA ALA A 344 6.47 19.43 -9.89
C ALA A 344 6.54 20.66 -10.80
N THR A 345 5.55 21.57 -10.67
CA THR A 345 5.63 22.94 -11.19
C THR A 345 4.97 23.88 -10.18
N MET A 346 5.60 25.00 -9.85
CA MET A 346 5.18 25.94 -8.83
C MET A 346 4.67 27.25 -9.44
N VAL A 347 3.54 27.78 -8.92
CA VAL A 347 3.06 29.14 -9.17
C VAL A 347 2.48 29.73 -7.89
N THR A 348 2.87 30.94 -7.53
CA THR A 348 2.37 31.65 -6.35
C THR A 348 1.87 33.04 -6.72
N GLU A 349 0.60 33.32 -6.47
CA GLU A 349 0.04 34.66 -6.38
C GLU A 349 -1.02 34.74 -5.25
N TYR A 350 -1.06 35.87 -4.54
CA TYR A 350 -1.95 36.09 -3.39
C TYR A 350 -3.16 36.90 -3.81
N MET A 351 -4.37 36.37 -3.61
CA MET A 351 -5.62 37.11 -3.84
C MET A 351 -6.50 37.15 -2.58
N GLY A 352 -7.39 38.14 -2.49
CA GLY A 352 -8.12 38.49 -1.29
C GLY A 352 -9.14 37.43 -0.83
N ILE A 353 -9.36 37.38 0.49
CA ILE A 353 -10.26 36.45 1.18
C ILE A 353 -11.72 36.87 0.97
N GLY A 354 -12.54 36.00 0.36
CA GLY A 354 -14.00 36.15 0.29
C GLY A 354 -14.69 35.65 1.54
N GLU A 355 -15.86 36.18 1.89
CA GLU A 355 -16.63 35.79 3.08
C GLU A 355 -17.05 34.29 3.11
N ASP A 356 -17.14 33.61 1.96
CA ASP A 356 -17.49 32.19 1.83
C ASP A 356 -16.32 31.27 1.41
N THR A 357 -15.07 31.76 1.55
CA THR A 357 -13.86 30.95 1.27
C THR A 357 -13.80 29.75 2.20
N LYS A 358 -13.48 28.58 1.64
CA LYS A 358 -13.34 27.31 2.36
C LYS A 358 -11.91 26.82 2.30
N TYR A 359 -11.35 26.51 3.47
CA TYR A 359 -10.00 25.97 3.63
C TYR A 359 -10.07 24.48 3.93
N CYS A 360 -10.04 23.66 2.88
CA CYS A 360 -10.10 22.20 3.00
C CYS A 360 -8.69 21.63 3.29
N TYR A 361 -8.23 21.78 4.55
CA TYR A 361 -6.91 21.38 4.98
C TYR A 361 -6.94 20.05 5.73
N PHE A 362 -6.34 19.02 5.13
CA PHE A 362 -6.17 17.69 5.74
C PHE A 362 -4.78 17.60 6.41
N GLN A 363 -4.55 18.50 7.37
CA GLN A 363 -3.29 18.65 8.13
C GLN A 363 -3.37 18.05 9.54
N ASP A 364 -4.42 17.31 9.84
CA ASP A 364 -4.67 16.60 11.09
C ASP A 364 -5.47 15.34 10.76
N THR A 365 -5.84 14.52 11.75
CA THR A 365 -6.61 13.27 11.56
C THR A 365 -7.70 13.39 10.50
N PHE A 366 -7.70 12.48 9.55
CA PHE A 366 -8.72 12.38 8.51
C PHE A 366 -8.88 10.94 8.01
N ILE A 367 -9.98 10.69 7.31
CA ILE A 367 -10.31 9.38 6.74
C ILE A 367 -10.39 9.50 5.21
N ILE A 368 -9.83 8.51 4.53
CA ILE A 368 -9.93 8.33 3.07
C ILE A 368 -10.86 7.16 2.82
N PHE A 369 -11.89 7.36 1.99
CA PHE A 369 -12.72 6.29 1.44
C PHE A 369 -12.55 6.24 -0.06
N MET A 370 -12.44 5.04 -0.62
CA MET A 370 -12.48 4.83 -2.07
C MET A 370 -13.64 3.89 -2.40
N LYS A 371 -14.48 4.31 -3.33
CA LYS A 371 -15.62 3.49 -3.80
C LYS A 371 -15.79 3.60 -5.30
N GLU A 372 -16.31 2.58 -5.92
CA GLU A 372 -16.77 2.67 -7.31
C GLU A 372 -18.02 3.53 -7.41
N ALA A 373 -18.19 4.23 -8.55
CA ALA A 373 -19.30 5.15 -8.75
C ALA A 373 -20.68 4.50 -8.51
N ASN A 374 -20.81 3.24 -8.87
CA ASN A 374 -22.07 2.48 -8.78
C ASN A 374 -22.16 1.63 -7.50
N SER A 375 -21.23 1.75 -6.57
CA SER A 375 -21.23 1.02 -5.31
C SER A 375 -21.80 1.88 -4.18
N ASP A 376 -22.58 1.27 -3.30
CA ASP A 376 -23.06 1.93 -2.07
C ASP A 376 -22.05 1.91 -0.93
N LYS A 377 -20.99 1.10 -1.06
CA LYS A 377 -19.97 0.92 -0.03
C LYS A 377 -18.57 1.13 -0.59
N PRO A 378 -17.65 1.65 0.21
CA PRO A 378 -16.23 1.71 -0.12
C PRO A 378 -15.63 0.31 -0.25
N TYR A 379 -14.58 0.17 -1.05
CA TYR A 379 -13.73 -1.02 -1.14
C TYR A 379 -12.37 -0.84 -0.43
N PHE A 380 -12.05 0.41 -0.05
CA PHE A 380 -10.83 0.79 0.65
C PHE A 380 -11.14 1.93 1.61
N THR A 381 -10.64 1.84 2.83
CA THR A 381 -10.75 2.91 3.83
C THR A 381 -9.48 3.00 4.66
N LEU A 382 -8.96 4.21 4.79
CA LEU A 382 -7.75 4.51 5.56
C LEU A 382 -7.99 5.70 6.48
N LYS A 383 -7.85 5.51 7.80
CA LYS A 383 -7.77 6.59 8.77
C LYS A 383 -6.31 6.96 8.99
N VAL A 384 -5.98 8.22 8.77
CA VAL A 384 -4.66 8.79 8.95
C VAL A 384 -4.63 9.55 10.27
N ASP A 385 -4.00 8.98 11.29
CA ASP A 385 -3.90 9.56 12.65
C ASP A 385 -2.51 10.12 12.98
N ASN A 386 -1.50 9.73 12.20
CA ASN A 386 -0.12 10.19 12.40
C ASN A 386 0.65 10.29 11.07
N SER A 387 1.87 10.81 11.13
CA SER A 387 2.69 11.10 9.94
C SER A 387 3.49 9.90 9.40
N ASP A 388 3.36 8.69 9.97
CA ASP A 388 4.23 7.55 9.62
C ASP A 388 4.04 7.05 8.17
N ILE A 389 2.84 7.22 7.64
CA ILE A 389 2.48 6.86 6.27
C ILE A 389 2.46 8.05 5.31
N LEU A 390 2.91 9.22 5.79
CA LEU A 390 2.98 10.44 4.99
C LEU A 390 4.39 10.64 4.41
N GLU A 391 4.45 11.17 3.21
CA GLU A 391 5.72 11.45 2.56
C GLU A 391 6.37 12.70 3.16
N LYS A 392 7.58 12.54 3.71
CA LYS A 392 8.33 13.60 4.38
C LYS A 392 9.16 14.39 3.38
N ILE A 393 9.36 15.68 3.67
CA ILE A 393 10.34 16.51 2.98
C ILE A 393 11.70 16.17 3.57
N GLU A 394 12.58 15.60 2.75
CA GLU A 394 13.98 15.40 3.13
C GLU A 394 14.64 16.78 3.26
N GLU A 395 15.05 17.18 4.47
CA GLU A 395 15.95 18.30 4.61
C GLU A 395 17.26 17.92 3.91
N MET A 396 17.63 18.64 2.86
CA MET A 396 18.98 18.53 2.31
C MET A 396 19.93 18.81 3.46
N GLN A 397 20.65 17.79 3.93
CA GLN A 397 21.83 17.98 4.77
C GLN A 397 22.70 19.00 4.02
N PRO A 398 23.08 20.12 4.61
CA PRO A 398 24.01 21.03 3.97
C PRO A 398 25.22 20.17 3.61
N ASN A 399 25.55 20.09 2.32
CA ASN A 399 26.72 19.37 1.85
C ASN A 399 27.92 19.86 2.65
N GLU A 400 28.40 19.06 3.59
CA GLU A 400 29.74 19.20 4.17
C GLU A 400 30.79 18.84 3.11
N LYS A 401 30.78 19.54 2.00
CA LYS A 401 31.88 19.61 1.01
C LYS A 401 31.70 20.81 0.10
N SER A 402 31.51 22.00 0.65
CA SER A 402 32.21 23.13 0.07
C SER A 402 33.61 23.07 0.68
N GLY A 403 34.52 22.41 0.00
CA GLY A 403 35.92 22.53 0.34
C GLY A 403 36.25 24.03 0.39
N ASN A 404 36.70 24.48 1.56
CA ASN A 404 37.40 25.74 1.68
C ASN A 404 38.55 25.70 0.66
N ILE A 405 38.34 26.27 -0.51
CA ILE A 405 39.44 26.72 -1.35
C ILE A 405 40.02 27.89 -0.57
N GLU A 406 41.05 27.62 0.23
CA GLU A 406 41.82 28.66 0.88
C GLU A 406 42.37 29.54 -0.21
N ILE A 407 42.11 30.86 -0.05
CA ILE A 407 42.60 31.90 -0.97
C ILE A 407 44.15 31.84 -1.12
N GLU A 408 44.86 31.14 -0.24
CA GLU A 408 46.33 30.91 -0.33
C GLU A 408 46.76 29.99 -1.48
N ASP A 409 45.86 29.08 -1.99
CA ASP A 409 46.23 28.21 -3.12
C ASP A 409 46.12 28.90 -4.50
N ILE A 410 45.43 30.04 -4.57
CA ILE A 410 45.33 30.84 -5.79
C ILE A 410 46.56 31.74 -5.95
N LEU A 411 47.30 32.05 -4.89
CA LEU A 411 48.45 32.94 -4.94
C LEU A 411 49.80 32.21 -5.14
N LYS A 412 49.84 30.90 -5.24
CA LYS A 412 51.08 30.13 -5.50
C LYS A 412 51.29 29.77 -6.97
N GLY A 413 50.44 30.29 -7.88
CA GLY A 413 50.47 30.02 -9.33
C GLY A 413 50.72 31.26 -10.19
N VAL A 414 51.37 32.30 -9.68
CA VAL A 414 51.86 33.42 -10.50
C VAL A 414 53.36 33.54 -10.32
#